data_33cc4a9f87c5b5806df5e73ea6438fe4
#
_entry.id   33cc4a9f87c5b5806df5e73ea6438fe4
#
_cell.length_a   1.000
_cell.length_b   1.000
_cell.length_c   1.000
_cell.angle_alpha   90.00
_cell.angle_beta   90.00
_cell.angle_gamma   90.00
#
_symmetry.space_group_name_H-M   'P 1'
#
loop_
_entity.id
_entity.type
_entity.pdbx_description
1 polymer ?
#
loop_
_entity_poly.entity_id
_entity_poly.type
_entity_poly.pdbx_seq_one_letter_code
_entity_poly.pdbx_strand_id
1 'polypeptide(L)'
;MTSSLSAFLGEIGRHQLLTPEQELTLGRKVQAMAHLQEKNAAELSSDQKRQLRMGERAKNQMITANLRLVVNLAKRYQNKGLDLLDLIQEGTIGLTRAVEKYDPTRGHRFSTYAYWWIRQGLNRALSTQSRAIRIPVNVNEKLTKLRAAKARLLQANARPPSNTQLAECLKLPLDEVEDLLGCELRSITVSLQGVVKSKSDPTELLDLLASDEIPPMERAEQDERTQAVWTLLDEANLTPKERTVVMLRFGLDGSNEWRTLAEVARQMSCSREYCRQVVQRSLRKLRRTGIQSGLVETCGTCS
;
A
#
# COMPACT_ATOMS: atom_id res chain seq x y z
N MET A 1 11.80 -18.32 16.98
CA MET A 1 10.35 -18.24 16.67
C MET A 1 9.52 -19.40 17.22
N THR A 2 10.10 -20.57 17.45
CA THR A 2 9.40 -21.76 17.97
C THR A 2 8.89 -21.65 19.41
N SER A 3 9.50 -20.78 20.25
CA SER A 3 9.15 -20.69 21.66
C SER A 3 7.83 -19.94 21.93
N SER A 4 7.51 -18.86 21.18
CA SER A 4 6.27 -18.08 21.38
C SER A 4 5.03 -18.85 20.92
N LEU A 5 5.10 -19.55 19.79
CA LEU A 5 4.02 -20.38 19.28
C LEU A 5 3.74 -21.56 20.23
N SER A 6 4.79 -22.23 20.73
CA SER A 6 4.62 -23.36 21.67
C SER A 6 4.01 -22.91 23.01
N ALA A 7 4.41 -21.76 23.53
CA ALA A 7 3.83 -21.18 24.73
C ALA A 7 2.34 -20.86 24.53
N PHE A 8 2.00 -20.21 23.42
CA PHE A 8 0.61 -19.90 23.06
C PHE A 8 -0.26 -21.16 22.90
N LEU A 9 0.22 -22.19 22.20
CA LEU A 9 -0.50 -23.44 22.07
C LEU A 9 -0.67 -24.15 23.40
N GLY A 10 0.33 -24.09 24.30
CA GLY A 10 0.24 -24.63 25.66
C GLY A 10 -0.81 -23.90 26.51
N GLU A 11 -0.92 -22.58 26.38
CA GLU A 11 -1.94 -21.78 27.06
C GLU A 11 -3.35 -22.10 26.58
N ILE A 12 -3.55 -22.13 25.26
CA ILE A 12 -4.85 -22.51 24.66
C ILE A 12 -5.29 -23.90 25.10
N GLY A 13 -4.35 -24.84 25.27
CA GLY A 13 -4.63 -26.20 25.70
C GLY A 13 -5.21 -26.29 27.10
N ARG A 14 -5.01 -25.32 27.98
CA ARG A 14 -5.52 -25.27 29.36
C ARG A 14 -7.01 -24.93 29.42
N HIS A 15 -7.58 -24.31 28.39
CA HIS A 15 -8.98 -23.94 28.35
C HIS A 15 -9.85 -25.16 28.00
N GLN A 16 -10.84 -25.44 28.85
CA GLN A 16 -11.79 -26.52 28.62
C GLN A 16 -12.75 -26.17 27.47
N LEU A 17 -13.13 -27.21 26.71
CA LEU A 17 -14.15 -27.05 25.66
C LEU A 17 -15.53 -26.85 26.31
N LEU A 18 -16.35 -26.03 25.67
CA LEU A 18 -17.71 -25.75 26.13
C LEU A 18 -18.68 -26.90 25.79
N THR A 19 -19.55 -27.20 26.71
CA THR A 19 -20.71 -28.08 26.43
C THR A 19 -21.78 -27.28 25.65
N PRO A 20 -22.69 -27.97 24.91
CA PRO A 20 -23.78 -27.29 24.20
C PRO A 20 -24.64 -26.39 25.10
N GLU A 21 -24.89 -26.79 26.36
CA GLU A 21 -25.65 -26.01 27.33
C GLU A 21 -24.89 -24.73 27.75
N GLN A 22 -23.56 -24.84 27.90
CA GLN A 22 -22.71 -23.70 28.19
C GLN A 22 -22.64 -22.72 27.00
N GLU A 23 -22.55 -23.22 25.75
CA GLU A 23 -22.63 -22.37 24.54
C GLU A 23 -23.93 -21.57 24.52
N LEU A 24 -25.07 -22.18 24.83
CA LEU A 24 -26.37 -21.52 24.91
C LEU A 24 -26.42 -20.43 26.00
N THR A 25 -25.93 -20.78 27.19
CA THR A 25 -25.98 -19.89 28.36
C THR A 25 -25.09 -18.66 28.15
N LEU A 26 -23.87 -18.88 27.64
CA LEU A 26 -22.92 -17.79 27.33
C LEU A 26 -23.41 -16.95 26.14
N GLY A 27 -23.94 -17.59 25.11
CA GLY A 27 -24.50 -16.90 23.95
C GLY A 27 -25.64 -15.95 24.31
N ARG A 28 -26.57 -16.37 25.20
CA ARG A 28 -27.64 -15.50 25.71
C ARG A 28 -27.09 -14.28 26.46
N LYS A 29 -26.02 -14.46 27.27
CA LYS A 29 -25.37 -13.34 28.00
C LYS A 29 -24.71 -12.33 27.04
N VAL A 30 -24.07 -12.85 25.99
CA VAL A 30 -23.45 -12.01 24.95
C VAL A 30 -24.51 -11.23 24.15
N GLN A 31 -25.62 -11.90 23.79
CA GLN A 31 -26.72 -11.26 23.08
C GLN A 31 -27.39 -10.18 23.93
N ALA A 32 -27.60 -10.40 25.21
CA ALA A 32 -28.13 -9.40 26.15
C ALA A 32 -27.18 -8.18 26.28
N MET A 33 -25.86 -8.42 26.24
CA MET A 33 -24.85 -7.35 26.23
C MET A 33 -24.94 -6.50 24.95
N ALA A 34 -25.07 -7.13 23.78
CA ALA A 34 -25.13 -6.42 22.50
C ALA A 34 -26.31 -5.41 22.46
N HIS A 35 -27.47 -5.79 22.94
CA HIS A 35 -28.62 -4.88 23.06
C HIS A 35 -28.41 -3.72 24.03
N LEU A 36 -27.52 -3.88 25.03
CA LEU A 36 -27.21 -2.80 25.97
C LEU A 36 -26.11 -1.86 25.44
N GLN A 37 -25.21 -2.35 24.60
CA GLN A 37 -24.14 -1.54 23.99
C GLN A 37 -24.68 -0.49 23.00
N GLU A 38 -25.87 -0.69 22.43
CA GLU A 38 -26.54 0.29 21.56
C GLU A 38 -27.05 1.52 22.33
N LYS A 39 -27.12 1.42 23.68
CA LYS A 39 -27.58 2.54 24.55
C LYS A 39 -26.41 3.38 25.02
N ASN A 40 -26.63 4.68 25.19
CA ASN A 40 -25.60 5.59 25.71
C ASN A 40 -25.08 5.17 27.09
N ALA A 41 -23.77 5.07 27.23
CA ALA A 41 -23.15 4.59 28.47
C ALA A 41 -23.48 5.42 29.74
N ALA A 42 -23.87 6.70 29.55
CA ALA A 42 -24.25 7.61 30.64
C ALA A 42 -25.65 7.29 31.23
N GLU A 43 -26.53 6.64 30.46
CA GLU A 43 -27.92 6.35 30.83
C GLU A 43 -28.10 4.95 31.46
N LEU A 44 -27.03 4.20 31.62
CA LEU A 44 -27.10 2.82 32.12
C LEU A 44 -27.20 2.76 33.63
N SER A 45 -28.21 2.03 34.10
CA SER A 45 -28.38 1.73 35.54
C SER A 45 -27.25 0.81 36.06
N SER A 46 -27.11 0.76 37.40
CA SER A 46 -26.10 -0.11 38.05
C SER A 46 -26.25 -1.59 37.64
N ASP A 47 -27.48 -2.09 37.49
CA ASP A 47 -27.77 -3.46 37.08
C ASP A 47 -27.41 -3.71 35.61
N GLN A 48 -27.67 -2.75 34.74
CA GLN A 48 -27.26 -2.80 33.33
C GLN A 48 -25.73 -2.79 33.15
N LYS A 49 -25.01 -2.00 33.95
CA LYS A 49 -23.53 -2.04 34.00
C LYS A 49 -23.00 -3.40 34.47
N ARG A 50 -23.70 -4.04 35.43
CA ARG A 50 -23.36 -5.40 35.85
C ARG A 50 -23.60 -6.44 34.74
N GLN A 51 -24.70 -6.31 34.00
CA GLN A 51 -25.01 -7.20 32.85
C GLN A 51 -23.97 -7.03 31.73
N LEU A 52 -23.52 -5.82 31.42
CA LEU A 52 -22.44 -5.55 30.47
C LEU A 52 -21.15 -6.31 30.85
N ARG A 53 -20.69 -6.15 32.09
CA ARG A 53 -19.50 -6.86 32.59
C ARG A 53 -19.63 -8.38 32.54
N MET A 54 -20.83 -8.91 32.83
CA MET A 54 -21.10 -10.34 32.71
C MET A 54 -21.10 -10.82 31.27
N GLY A 55 -21.60 -10.00 30.32
CA GLY A 55 -21.57 -10.26 28.90
C GLY A 55 -20.15 -10.26 28.35
N GLU A 56 -19.32 -9.29 28.73
CA GLU A 56 -17.90 -9.25 28.34
C GLU A 56 -17.11 -10.47 28.83
N ARG A 57 -17.33 -10.88 30.08
CA ARG A 57 -16.73 -12.11 30.61
C ARG A 57 -17.19 -13.34 29.83
N ALA A 58 -18.49 -13.43 29.50
CA ALA A 58 -19.03 -14.53 28.72
C ALA A 58 -18.46 -14.54 27.28
N LYS A 59 -18.32 -13.35 26.65
CA LYS A 59 -17.67 -13.18 25.33
C LYS A 59 -16.24 -13.71 25.37
N ASN A 60 -15.44 -13.26 26.34
CA ASN A 60 -14.05 -13.69 26.48
C ASN A 60 -13.94 -15.20 26.73
N GLN A 61 -14.82 -15.77 27.56
CA GLN A 61 -14.86 -17.21 27.80
C GLN A 61 -15.22 -18.00 26.54
N MET A 62 -16.18 -17.53 25.73
CA MET A 62 -16.49 -18.15 24.44
C MET A 62 -15.34 -18.08 23.44
N ILE A 63 -14.62 -16.97 23.39
CA ILE A 63 -13.45 -16.82 22.51
C ILE A 63 -12.35 -17.77 22.94
N THR A 64 -11.92 -17.72 24.20
CA THR A 64 -10.79 -18.53 24.72
C THR A 64 -11.04 -20.04 24.59
N ALA A 65 -12.26 -20.51 24.89
CA ALA A 65 -12.62 -21.92 24.76
C ALA A 65 -12.61 -22.42 23.29
N ASN A 66 -12.75 -21.53 22.31
CA ASN A 66 -12.81 -21.88 20.90
C ASN A 66 -11.53 -21.52 20.10
N LEU A 67 -10.46 -21.04 20.73
CA LEU A 67 -9.20 -20.76 20.04
C LEU A 67 -8.59 -21.98 19.35
N ARG A 68 -8.81 -23.19 19.90
CA ARG A 68 -8.38 -24.45 19.27
C ARG A 68 -9.00 -24.64 17.88
N LEU A 69 -10.25 -24.22 17.68
CA LEU A 69 -10.91 -24.25 16.36
C LEU A 69 -10.20 -23.30 15.37
N VAL A 70 -9.83 -22.10 15.82
CA VAL A 70 -9.08 -21.13 14.99
C VAL A 70 -7.75 -21.72 14.56
N VAL A 71 -6.97 -22.28 15.49
CA VAL A 71 -5.68 -22.91 15.19
C VAL A 71 -5.82 -24.03 14.16
N ASN A 72 -6.83 -24.90 14.31
CA ASN A 72 -7.07 -25.99 13.37
C ASN A 72 -7.39 -25.48 11.96
N LEU A 73 -8.15 -24.41 11.86
CA LEU A 73 -8.45 -23.78 10.56
C LEU A 73 -7.23 -23.05 9.99
N ALA A 74 -6.52 -22.26 10.79
CA ALA A 74 -5.35 -21.50 10.38
C ALA A 74 -4.24 -22.39 9.80
N LYS A 75 -4.02 -23.58 10.37
CA LYS A 75 -3.06 -24.57 9.85
C LYS A 75 -3.28 -24.93 8.37
N ARG A 76 -4.50 -24.91 7.87
CA ARG A 76 -4.83 -25.20 6.45
C ARG A 76 -4.45 -24.06 5.51
N TYR A 77 -4.15 -22.89 6.06
CA TYR A 77 -3.80 -21.67 5.32
C TYR A 77 -2.32 -21.32 5.42
N GLN A 78 -1.51 -22.16 6.05
CA GLN A 78 -0.04 -22.00 6.10
C GLN A 78 0.57 -21.98 4.69
N ASN A 79 1.75 -21.39 4.56
CA ASN A 79 2.54 -21.27 3.31
C ASN A 79 1.84 -20.48 2.19
N LYS A 80 0.90 -19.57 2.56
CA LYS A 80 0.20 -18.70 1.61
C LYS A 80 0.61 -17.23 1.74
N GLY A 81 1.77 -16.94 2.33
CA GLY A 81 2.33 -15.59 2.44
C GLY A 81 2.10 -14.90 3.79
N LEU A 82 1.49 -15.57 4.78
CA LEU A 82 1.37 -15.09 6.15
C LEU A 82 1.91 -16.14 7.13
N ASP A 83 2.50 -15.67 8.24
CA ASP A 83 2.91 -16.54 9.32
C ASP A 83 1.71 -17.15 10.05
N LEU A 84 1.92 -18.32 10.67
CA LEU A 84 0.85 -19.02 11.38
C LEU A 84 0.27 -18.20 12.54
N LEU A 85 1.11 -17.46 13.26
CA LEU A 85 0.64 -16.61 14.36
C LEU A 85 -0.29 -15.49 13.86
N ASP A 86 0.07 -14.85 12.75
CA ASP A 86 -0.75 -13.81 12.13
C ASP A 86 -2.09 -14.37 11.63
N LEU A 87 -2.05 -15.54 11.00
CA LEU A 87 -3.28 -16.25 10.62
C LEU A 87 -4.17 -16.56 11.82
N ILE A 88 -3.60 -16.98 12.95
CA ILE A 88 -4.37 -17.24 14.16
C ILE A 88 -5.01 -15.95 14.70
N GLN A 89 -4.28 -14.84 14.72
CA GLN A 89 -4.82 -13.55 15.17
C GLN A 89 -5.96 -13.07 14.27
N GLU A 90 -5.80 -13.10 12.95
CA GLU A 90 -6.86 -12.75 12.00
C GLU A 90 -8.08 -13.69 12.09
N GLY A 91 -7.82 -14.98 12.28
CA GLY A 91 -8.87 -15.97 12.55
C GLY A 91 -9.60 -15.69 13.87
N THR A 92 -8.89 -15.20 14.90
CA THR A 92 -9.47 -14.83 16.20
C THR A 92 -10.34 -13.58 16.09
N ILE A 93 -9.98 -12.62 15.23
CA ILE A 93 -10.85 -11.48 14.90
C ILE A 93 -12.15 -11.98 14.25
N GLY A 94 -12.06 -12.94 13.34
CA GLY A 94 -13.23 -13.63 12.77
C GLY A 94 -14.07 -14.34 13.83
N LEU A 95 -13.44 -15.08 14.74
CA LEU A 95 -14.10 -15.74 15.86
C LEU A 95 -14.83 -14.75 16.78
N THR A 96 -14.20 -13.62 17.09
CA THR A 96 -14.81 -12.55 17.91
C THR A 96 -16.11 -12.05 17.30
N ARG A 97 -16.11 -11.78 15.98
CA ARG A 97 -17.32 -11.40 15.24
C ARG A 97 -18.39 -12.50 15.26
N ALA A 98 -17.96 -13.77 15.18
CA ALA A 98 -18.88 -14.89 15.30
C ALA A 98 -19.55 -14.93 16.67
N VAL A 99 -18.80 -14.72 17.76
CA VAL A 99 -19.35 -14.66 19.13
C VAL A 99 -20.36 -13.54 19.28
N GLU A 100 -20.08 -12.36 18.76
CA GLU A 100 -20.95 -11.19 18.82
C GLU A 100 -22.28 -11.38 18.08
N LYS A 101 -22.25 -12.12 16.96
CA LYS A 101 -23.40 -12.33 16.08
C LYS A 101 -24.08 -13.69 16.26
N TYR A 102 -23.61 -14.50 17.20
CA TYR A 102 -24.17 -15.81 17.45
C TYR A 102 -25.55 -15.72 18.06
N ASP A 103 -26.52 -16.42 17.43
CA ASP A 103 -27.88 -16.55 17.94
C ASP A 103 -28.08 -17.96 18.50
N PRO A 104 -28.12 -18.09 19.85
CA PRO A 104 -28.30 -19.40 20.50
C PRO A 104 -29.69 -20.01 20.30
N THR A 105 -30.69 -19.24 19.80
CA THR A 105 -32.06 -19.74 19.62
C THR A 105 -32.23 -20.65 18.41
N ARG A 106 -31.27 -20.57 17.44
CA ARG A 106 -31.32 -21.32 16.17
C ARG A 106 -30.97 -22.82 16.31
N GLY A 107 -30.57 -23.31 17.46
CA GLY A 107 -30.32 -24.73 17.72
C GLY A 107 -29.05 -25.31 17.08
N HIS A 108 -28.23 -24.51 16.40
CA HIS A 108 -26.97 -24.96 15.81
C HIS A 108 -25.80 -24.82 16.78
N ARG A 109 -24.83 -25.73 16.68
CA ARG A 109 -23.57 -25.63 17.44
C ARG A 109 -22.83 -24.38 17.06
N PHE A 110 -22.22 -23.73 18.05
CA PHE A 110 -21.41 -22.50 17.81
C PHE A 110 -20.29 -22.72 16.79
N SER A 111 -19.61 -23.87 16.85
CA SER A 111 -18.52 -24.22 15.94
C SER A 111 -18.92 -24.18 14.45
N THR A 112 -20.15 -24.63 14.12
CA THR A 112 -20.66 -24.60 12.75
C THR A 112 -20.82 -23.16 12.22
N TYR A 113 -21.30 -22.26 13.07
CA TYR A 113 -21.46 -20.85 12.74
C TYR A 113 -20.11 -20.13 12.70
N ALA A 114 -19.24 -20.33 13.69
CA ALA A 114 -17.93 -19.73 13.80
C ALA A 114 -16.98 -20.09 12.64
N TYR A 115 -17.10 -21.31 12.11
CA TYR A 115 -16.31 -21.78 10.97
C TYR A 115 -16.31 -20.77 9.79
N TRP A 116 -17.48 -20.25 9.42
CA TRP A 116 -17.63 -19.33 8.28
C TRP A 116 -16.98 -17.98 8.55
N TRP A 117 -17.10 -17.44 9.76
CA TRP A 117 -16.51 -16.18 10.15
C TRP A 117 -14.99 -16.25 10.24
N ILE A 118 -14.47 -17.34 10.83
CA ILE A 118 -13.02 -17.58 10.90
C ILE A 118 -12.47 -17.70 9.48
N ARG A 119 -13.10 -18.51 8.63
CA ARG A 119 -12.68 -18.67 7.23
C ARG A 119 -12.71 -17.35 6.46
N GLN A 120 -13.72 -16.53 6.67
CA GLN A 120 -13.82 -15.20 6.08
C GLN A 120 -12.68 -14.29 6.55
N GLY A 121 -12.38 -14.28 7.86
CA GLY A 121 -11.24 -13.53 8.42
C GLY A 121 -9.92 -13.94 7.78
N LEU A 122 -9.64 -15.24 7.73
CA LEU A 122 -8.43 -15.79 7.13
C LEU A 122 -8.30 -15.42 5.63
N ASN A 123 -9.37 -15.60 4.85
CA ASN A 123 -9.34 -15.25 3.43
C ASN A 123 -9.14 -13.75 3.21
N ARG A 124 -9.76 -12.90 4.03
CA ARG A 124 -9.60 -11.45 3.98
C ARG A 124 -8.16 -11.04 4.31
N ALA A 125 -7.58 -11.61 5.37
CA ALA A 125 -6.18 -11.36 5.73
C ALA A 125 -5.23 -11.75 4.61
N LEU A 126 -5.38 -12.94 4.04
CA LEU A 126 -4.57 -13.38 2.90
C LEU A 126 -4.72 -12.46 1.68
N SER A 127 -5.92 -11.95 1.40
CA SER A 127 -6.09 -11.07 0.25
C SER A 127 -5.51 -9.67 0.46
N THR A 128 -5.36 -9.22 1.71
CA THR A 128 -4.93 -7.85 2.01
C THR A 128 -3.49 -7.73 2.49
N GLN A 129 -2.93 -8.77 3.10
CA GLN A 129 -1.65 -8.70 3.83
C GLN A 129 -0.59 -9.69 3.33
N SER A 130 -0.95 -10.71 2.52
CA SER A 130 -0.01 -11.76 2.10
C SER A 130 1.05 -11.32 1.10
N ARG A 131 0.92 -10.13 0.52
CA ARG A 131 1.81 -9.62 -0.54
C ARG A 131 2.49 -8.33 -0.10
N ALA A 132 3.77 -8.17 -0.46
CA ALA A 132 4.50 -6.91 -0.27
C ALA A 132 3.84 -5.76 -1.05
N ILE A 133 3.42 -6.01 -2.29
CA ILE A 133 2.66 -5.05 -3.11
C ILE A 133 1.17 -5.41 -2.99
N ARG A 134 0.41 -4.54 -2.30
CA ARG A 134 -1.03 -4.76 -2.07
C ARG A 134 -1.83 -4.75 -3.36
N ILE A 135 -2.67 -5.77 -3.54
CA ILE A 135 -3.64 -5.86 -4.64
C ILE A 135 -5.07 -5.68 -4.09
N PRO A 136 -5.96 -4.94 -4.78
CA PRO A 136 -7.38 -4.85 -4.41
C PRO A 136 -8.06 -6.22 -4.37
N VAL A 137 -9.03 -6.38 -3.45
CA VAL A 137 -9.68 -7.69 -3.20
C VAL A 137 -10.40 -8.23 -4.44
N ASN A 138 -11.09 -7.37 -5.19
CA ASN A 138 -11.76 -7.73 -6.44
C ASN A 138 -10.80 -8.26 -7.52
N VAL A 139 -9.61 -7.67 -7.64
CA VAL A 139 -8.56 -8.15 -8.56
C VAL A 139 -8.00 -9.49 -8.07
N ASN A 140 -7.79 -9.63 -6.75
CA ASN A 140 -7.30 -10.89 -6.17
C ASN A 140 -8.29 -12.05 -6.35
N GLU A 141 -9.60 -11.78 -6.30
CA GLU A 141 -10.64 -12.77 -6.61
C GLU A 141 -10.57 -13.21 -8.08
N LYS A 142 -10.39 -12.26 -9.02
CA LYS A 142 -10.20 -12.57 -10.44
C LYS A 142 -8.94 -13.39 -10.67
N LEU A 143 -7.82 -13.02 -10.03
CA LEU A 143 -6.56 -13.77 -10.08
C LEU A 143 -6.71 -15.20 -9.53
N THR A 144 -7.50 -15.38 -8.47
CA THR A 144 -7.76 -16.71 -7.91
C THR A 144 -8.54 -17.59 -8.91
N LYS A 145 -9.55 -17.02 -9.58
CA LYS A 145 -10.30 -17.71 -10.64
C LYS A 145 -9.41 -18.03 -11.84
N LEU A 146 -8.53 -17.11 -12.22
CA LEU A 146 -7.58 -17.30 -13.33
C LEU A 146 -6.58 -18.42 -13.04
N ARG A 147 -6.03 -18.48 -11.84
CA ARG A 147 -5.15 -19.57 -11.41
C ARG A 147 -5.86 -20.93 -11.40
N ALA A 148 -7.09 -20.97 -10.92
CA ALA A 148 -7.90 -22.19 -10.92
C ALA A 148 -8.22 -22.65 -12.36
N ALA A 149 -8.54 -21.74 -13.29
CA ALA A 149 -8.75 -22.05 -14.68
C ALA A 149 -7.46 -22.54 -15.36
N LYS A 150 -6.32 -21.86 -15.09
CA LYS A 150 -5.00 -22.26 -15.61
C LYS A 150 -4.62 -23.68 -15.15
N ALA A 151 -4.80 -23.99 -13.85
CA ALA A 151 -4.53 -25.31 -13.31
C ALA A 151 -5.42 -26.39 -13.96
N ARG A 152 -6.73 -26.11 -14.13
CA ARG A 152 -7.68 -27.04 -14.77
C ARG A 152 -7.34 -27.31 -16.22
N LEU A 153 -7.03 -26.27 -17.01
CA LEU A 153 -6.65 -26.42 -18.42
C LEU A 153 -5.31 -27.12 -18.58
N LEU A 154 -4.35 -26.87 -17.68
CA LEU A 154 -3.08 -27.57 -17.68
C LEU A 154 -3.25 -29.08 -17.42
N GLN A 155 -4.13 -29.46 -16.51
CA GLN A 155 -4.44 -30.87 -16.25
C GLN A 155 -5.14 -31.54 -17.43
N ALA A 156 -6.03 -30.82 -18.14
CA ALA A 156 -6.76 -31.38 -19.27
C ALA A 156 -5.88 -31.53 -20.52
N ASN A 157 -5.01 -30.56 -20.79
CA ASN A 157 -4.28 -30.47 -22.07
C ASN A 157 -2.81 -30.85 -21.96
N ALA A 158 -2.27 -31.12 -20.75
CA ALA A 158 -0.86 -31.36 -20.46
C ALA A 158 0.10 -30.28 -21.01
N ARG A 159 -0.42 -29.12 -21.43
CA ARG A 159 0.32 -27.96 -21.95
C ARG A 159 -0.18 -26.67 -21.28
N PRO A 160 0.70 -25.67 -21.07
CA PRO A 160 0.27 -24.39 -20.54
C PRO A 160 -0.77 -23.74 -21.47
N PRO A 161 -1.93 -23.28 -20.94
CA PRO A 161 -2.97 -22.65 -21.74
C PRO A 161 -2.52 -21.31 -22.29
N SER A 162 -2.98 -20.95 -23.50
CA SER A 162 -2.82 -19.61 -24.08
C SER A 162 -3.71 -18.59 -23.39
N ASN A 163 -3.39 -17.29 -23.53
CA ASN A 163 -4.23 -16.20 -23.00
C ASN A 163 -5.64 -16.23 -23.60
N THR A 164 -5.78 -16.61 -24.87
CA THR A 164 -7.07 -16.76 -25.54
C THR A 164 -7.92 -17.86 -24.93
N GLN A 165 -7.33 -19.03 -24.63
CA GLN A 165 -8.02 -20.14 -23.95
C GLN A 165 -8.45 -19.78 -22.52
N LEU A 166 -7.65 -18.98 -21.82
CA LEU A 166 -8.00 -18.47 -20.49
C LEU A 166 -9.16 -17.47 -20.58
N ALA A 167 -9.14 -16.57 -21.56
CA ALA A 167 -10.19 -15.59 -21.83
C ALA A 167 -11.54 -16.27 -22.11
N GLU A 168 -11.57 -17.27 -22.98
CA GLU A 168 -12.74 -18.07 -23.29
C GLU A 168 -13.27 -18.83 -22.06
N CYS A 169 -12.36 -19.47 -21.31
CA CYS A 169 -12.73 -20.24 -20.12
C CYS A 169 -13.34 -19.39 -19.02
N LEU A 170 -12.84 -18.17 -18.84
CA LEU A 170 -13.29 -17.20 -17.82
C LEU A 170 -14.40 -16.28 -18.31
N LYS A 171 -14.69 -16.26 -19.62
CA LYS A 171 -15.61 -15.34 -20.29
C LYS A 171 -15.25 -13.87 -20.04
N LEU A 172 -13.94 -13.58 -20.10
CA LEU A 172 -13.37 -12.24 -19.95
C LEU A 172 -12.75 -11.79 -21.29
N PRO A 173 -12.68 -10.48 -21.57
CA PRO A 173 -11.94 -9.97 -22.71
C PRO A 173 -10.44 -10.29 -22.57
N LEU A 174 -9.74 -10.43 -23.71
CA LEU A 174 -8.31 -10.78 -23.73
C LEU A 174 -7.46 -9.76 -23.00
N ASP A 175 -7.72 -8.47 -23.23
CA ASP A 175 -7.00 -7.35 -22.59
C ASP A 175 -7.07 -7.44 -21.07
N GLU A 176 -8.23 -7.79 -20.51
CA GLU A 176 -8.39 -7.95 -19.06
C GLU A 176 -7.58 -9.14 -18.50
N VAL A 177 -7.47 -10.23 -19.27
CA VAL A 177 -6.65 -11.38 -18.87
C VAL A 177 -5.16 -11.02 -18.89
N GLU A 178 -4.72 -10.26 -19.89
CA GLU A 178 -3.34 -9.77 -20.00
C GLU A 178 -3.00 -8.79 -18.87
N ASP A 179 -3.90 -7.87 -18.53
CA ASP A 179 -3.77 -6.97 -17.40
C ASP A 179 -3.66 -7.72 -16.07
N LEU A 180 -4.48 -8.75 -15.88
CA LEU A 180 -4.42 -9.60 -14.68
C LEU A 180 -3.10 -10.34 -14.57
N LEU A 181 -2.59 -10.92 -15.67
CA LEU A 181 -1.29 -11.58 -15.71
C LEU A 181 -0.15 -10.61 -15.45
N GLY A 182 -0.21 -9.41 -16.04
CA GLY A 182 0.73 -8.32 -15.78
C GLY A 182 0.71 -7.86 -14.32
N CYS A 183 -0.46 -7.77 -13.72
CA CYS A 183 -0.63 -7.45 -12.30
C CYS A 183 -0.03 -8.56 -11.40
N GLU A 184 -0.24 -9.83 -11.76
CA GLU A 184 0.35 -10.96 -11.04
C GLU A 184 1.88 -10.91 -11.06
N LEU A 185 2.49 -10.70 -12.22
CA LEU A 185 3.95 -10.61 -12.38
C LEU A 185 4.54 -9.43 -11.58
N ARG A 186 3.95 -8.25 -11.70
CA ARG A 186 4.41 -7.05 -10.97
C ARG A 186 4.26 -7.16 -9.45
N SER A 187 3.40 -8.04 -8.96
CA SER A 187 3.20 -8.26 -7.52
C SER A 187 4.18 -9.22 -6.88
N ILE A 188 4.97 -9.93 -7.69
CA ILE A 188 5.99 -10.87 -7.21
C ILE A 188 7.26 -10.07 -6.95
N THR A 189 7.68 -10.02 -5.69
CA THR A 189 8.95 -9.40 -5.31
C THR A 189 10.05 -10.44 -5.30
N VAL A 190 11.23 -10.05 -5.77
CA VAL A 190 12.45 -10.85 -5.75
C VAL A 190 13.41 -10.28 -4.71
N SER A 191 14.12 -11.12 -3.97
CA SER A 191 15.12 -10.66 -3.01
C SER A 191 16.33 -10.06 -3.77
N LEU A 192 16.71 -8.84 -3.41
CA LEU A 192 17.91 -8.17 -3.95
C LEU A 192 19.20 -8.82 -3.48
N GLN A 193 19.18 -9.54 -2.34
CA GLN A 193 20.30 -10.33 -1.83
C GLN A 193 20.43 -11.70 -2.50
N GLY A 194 19.59 -11.98 -3.51
CA GLY A 194 19.67 -13.20 -4.30
C GLY A 194 20.96 -13.22 -5.11
N VAL A 195 21.76 -14.28 -4.94
CA VAL A 195 23.01 -14.47 -5.69
C VAL A 195 22.70 -14.80 -7.14
N VAL A 196 23.20 -14.00 -8.07
CA VAL A 196 23.19 -14.32 -9.50
C VAL A 196 24.31 -15.33 -9.74
N LYS A 197 23.96 -16.52 -10.24
CA LYS A 197 24.91 -17.58 -10.55
C LYS A 197 25.88 -17.13 -11.65
N SER A 198 27.00 -16.52 -11.26
CA SER A 198 28.17 -16.35 -12.11
C SER A 198 29.20 -17.47 -11.79
N LYS A 199 29.94 -17.91 -12.79
CA LYS A 199 30.89 -19.03 -12.62
C LYS A 199 32.11 -18.69 -11.77
N SER A 200 32.37 -17.41 -11.48
CA SER A 200 33.59 -16.94 -10.81
C SER A 200 33.39 -16.20 -9.49
N ASP A 201 32.29 -15.40 -9.32
CA ASP A 201 32.06 -14.68 -8.10
C ASP A 201 30.56 -14.62 -7.75
N PRO A 202 30.19 -14.80 -6.45
CA PRO A 202 28.83 -14.68 -6.00
C PRO A 202 28.45 -13.17 -5.93
N THR A 203 27.98 -12.61 -7.05
CA THR A 203 27.49 -11.24 -7.13
C THR A 203 26.02 -11.20 -6.73
N GLU A 204 25.64 -10.33 -5.83
CA GLU A 204 24.24 -10.14 -5.47
C GLU A 204 23.51 -9.33 -6.57
N LEU A 205 22.19 -9.55 -6.68
CA LEU A 205 21.36 -8.78 -7.62
C LEU A 205 21.42 -7.27 -7.30
N LEU A 206 21.60 -6.91 -6.03
CA LEU A 206 21.76 -5.54 -5.56
C LEU A 206 22.97 -4.85 -6.20
N ASP A 207 24.09 -5.57 -6.36
CA ASP A 207 25.34 -5.01 -6.90
C ASP A 207 25.25 -4.70 -8.40
N LEU A 208 24.26 -5.28 -9.09
CA LEU A 208 24.01 -5.05 -10.52
C LEU A 208 23.07 -3.87 -10.78
N LEU A 209 22.39 -3.36 -9.77
CA LEU A 209 21.47 -2.24 -9.93
C LEU A 209 22.24 -0.92 -9.91
N ALA A 210 22.07 -0.12 -10.95
CA ALA A 210 22.60 1.23 -10.99
C ALA A 210 21.84 2.12 -9.95
N SER A 211 22.59 2.99 -9.28
CA SER A 211 21.99 4.02 -8.43
C SER A 211 21.31 5.09 -9.28
N ASP A 212 20.14 5.57 -8.84
CA ASP A 212 19.45 6.71 -9.46
C ASP A 212 20.07 8.06 -9.01
N GLU A 213 21.09 8.03 -8.17
CA GLU A 213 21.78 9.25 -7.74
C GLU A 213 22.59 9.85 -8.89
N ILE A 214 22.51 11.18 -9.01
CA ILE A 214 23.27 11.94 -9.99
C ILE A 214 24.76 11.73 -9.71
N PRO A 215 25.56 11.27 -10.69
CA PRO A 215 27.00 11.10 -10.52
C PRO A 215 27.67 12.38 -10.01
N PRO A 216 28.73 12.28 -9.20
CA PRO A 216 29.42 13.44 -8.67
C PRO A 216 29.87 14.43 -9.74
N MET A 217 30.26 13.94 -10.92
CA MET A 217 30.65 14.76 -12.07
C MET A 217 29.49 15.61 -12.59
N GLU A 218 28.31 14.97 -12.79
CA GLU A 218 27.12 15.72 -13.24
C GLU A 218 26.62 16.71 -12.20
N ARG A 219 26.77 16.39 -10.89
CA ARG A 219 26.44 17.31 -9.81
C ARG A 219 27.37 18.54 -9.83
N ALA A 220 28.68 18.32 -10.01
CA ALA A 220 29.64 19.39 -10.13
C ALA A 220 29.35 20.30 -11.35
N GLU A 221 29.02 19.70 -12.51
CA GLU A 221 28.59 20.46 -13.69
C GLU A 221 27.31 21.26 -13.47
N GLN A 222 26.32 20.71 -12.74
CA GLN A 222 25.10 21.44 -12.41
C GLN A 222 25.37 22.63 -11.48
N ASP A 223 26.24 22.41 -10.47
CA ASP A 223 26.64 23.46 -9.54
C ASP A 223 27.40 24.57 -10.28
N GLU A 224 28.33 24.21 -11.18
CA GLU A 224 29.07 25.17 -12.01
C GLU A 224 28.13 25.97 -12.92
N ARG A 225 27.18 25.31 -13.60
CA ARG A 225 26.15 25.98 -14.41
C ARG A 225 25.30 26.93 -13.59
N THR A 226 24.91 26.50 -12.37
CA THR A 226 24.15 27.37 -11.47
C THR A 226 24.94 28.58 -11.04
N GLN A 227 26.21 28.43 -10.66
CA GLN A 227 27.10 29.54 -10.32
C GLN A 227 27.30 30.48 -11.50
N ALA A 228 27.49 29.93 -12.71
CA ALA A 228 27.62 30.74 -13.94
C ALA A 228 26.38 31.61 -14.19
N VAL A 229 25.18 31.10 -13.97
CA VAL A 229 23.93 31.86 -14.08
C VAL A 229 23.89 33.02 -13.07
N TRP A 230 24.27 32.76 -11.81
CA TRP A 230 24.31 33.79 -10.78
C TRP A 230 25.34 34.89 -11.10
N THR A 231 26.55 34.50 -11.55
CA THR A 231 27.59 35.45 -12.00
C THR A 231 27.09 36.32 -13.15
N LEU A 232 26.44 35.71 -14.16
CA LEU A 232 25.84 36.46 -15.27
C LEU A 232 24.76 37.44 -14.81
N LEU A 233 23.93 37.09 -13.84
CA LEU A 233 22.91 37.99 -13.31
C LEU A 233 23.50 39.18 -12.56
N ASP A 234 24.68 39.01 -11.94
CA ASP A 234 25.38 40.06 -11.24
C ASP A 234 26.14 41.01 -12.21
N GLU A 235 26.77 40.43 -13.25
CA GLU A 235 27.55 41.19 -14.25
C GLU A 235 26.69 41.91 -15.30
N ALA A 236 25.46 41.47 -15.56
CA ALA A 236 24.65 41.94 -16.70
C ALA A 236 24.07 43.36 -16.55
N ASN A 237 24.48 44.14 -15.56
CA ASN A 237 23.99 45.53 -15.34
C ASN A 237 22.47 45.64 -15.41
N LEU A 238 21.76 44.70 -14.76
CA LEU A 238 20.31 44.72 -14.67
C LEU A 238 19.85 45.74 -13.63
N THR A 239 18.82 46.50 -13.95
CA THR A 239 18.16 47.34 -12.92
C THR A 239 17.52 46.44 -11.87
N PRO A 240 17.30 46.91 -10.61
CA PRO A 240 16.65 46.10 -9.56
C PRO A 240 15.28 45.53 -9.99
N LYS A 241 14.51 46.30 -10.76
CA LYS A 241 13.22 45.82 -11.30
C LYS A 241 13.38 44.72 -12.35
N GLU A 242 14.36 44.86 -13.27
CA GLU A 242 14.65 43.85 -14.27
C GLU A 242 15.10 42.54 -13.61
N ARG A 243 15.98 42.63 -12.62
CA ARG A 243 16.47 41.48 -11.84
C ARG A 243 15.31 40.74 -11.15
N THR A 244 14.46 41.49 -10.44
CA THR A 244 13.31 40.88 -9.76
C THR A 244 12.36 40.19 -10.73
N VAL A 245 12.05 40.80 -11.87
CA VAL A 245 11.17 40.21 -12.88
C VAL A 245 11.77 38.92 -13.46
N VAL A 246 13.06 38.86 -13.72
CA VAL A 246 13.76 37.67 -14.21
C VAL A 246 13.77 36.59 -13.14
N MET A 247 14.12 36.93 -11.89
CA MET A 247 14.13 35.96 -10.79
C MET A 247 12.76 35.33 -10.56
N LEU A 248 11.69 36.13 -10.52
CA LEU A 248 10.34 35.65 -10.35
C LEU A 248 9.87 34.80 -11.54
N ARG A 249 10.22 35.18 -12.77
CA ARG A 249 9.79 34.48 -13.99
C ARG A 249 10.40 33.10 -14.10
N PHE A 250 11.68 32.96 -13.75
CA PHE A 250 12.45 31.74 -13.93
C PHE A 250 12.64 30.96 -12.63
N GLY A 251 11.96 31.33 -11.52
CA GLY A 251 12.03 30.64 -10.25
C GLY A 251 13.38 30.70 -9.56
N LEU A 252 14.17 31.77 -9.84
CA LEU A 252 15.47 31.96 -9.21
C LEU A 252 15.37 32.64 -7.82
N ASP A 253 14.17 32.84 -7.31
CA ASP A 253 13.88 33.41 -6.00
C ASP A 253 13.89 32.39 -4.85
N GLY A 254 14.33 31.15 -5.11
CA GLY A 254 14.33 30.04 -4.18
C GLY A 254 13.06 29.20 -4.19
N SER A 255 12.04 29.61 -4.96
CA SER A 255 10.80 28.82 -5.09
C SER A 255 10.95 27.64 -6.07
N ASN A 256 11.96 27.64 -6.93
CA ASN A 256 12.17 26.68 -8.03
C ASN A 256 10.96 26.51 -8.97
N GLU A 257 9.97 27.42 -8.92
CA GLU A 257 8.76 27.38 -9.73
C GLU A 257 8.74 28.48 -10.78
N TRP A 258 8.52 28.10 -12.02
CA TRP A 258 8.35 29.02 -13.13
C TRP A 258 7.00 29.70 -13.06
N ARG A 259 6.98 31.04 -13.01
CA ARG A 259 5.73 31.82 -12.98
C ARG A 259 5.36 32.33 -14.36
N THR A 260 4.07 32.39 -14.65
CA THR A 260 3.57 32.99 -15.88
C THR A 260 3.76 34.52 -15.88
N LEU A 261 3.83 35.16 -17.06
CA LEU A 261 3.93 36.62 -17.16
C LEU A 261 2.74 37.32 -16.47
N ALA A 262 1.58 36.70 -16.41
CA ALA A 262 0.40 37.24 -15.73
C ALA A 262 0.55 37.22 -14.20
N GLU A 263 1.17 36.20 -13.65
CA GLU A 263 1.45 36.10 -12.23
C GLU A 263 2.52 37.07 -11.78
N VAL A 264 3.61 37.16 -12.55
CA VAL A 264 4.67 38.16 -12.32
C VAL A 264 4.11 39.60 -12.39
N ALA A 265 3.24 39.88 -13.35
CA ALA A 265 2.61 41.17 -13.51
C ALA A 265 1.72 41.53 -12.31
N ARG A 266 0.96 40.54 -11.77
CA ARG A 266 0.16 40.73 -10.55
C ARG A 266 1.04 41.03 -9.34
N GLN A 267 2.12 40.27 -9.16
CA GLN A 267 3.03 40.43 -8.04
C GLN A 267 3.80 41.75 -8.07
N MET A 268 4.16 42.21 -9.26
CA MET A 268 4.87 43.48 -9.47
C MET A 268 3.95 44.71 -9.67
N SER A 269 2.63 44.49 -9.58
CA SER A 269 1.61 45.56 -9.79
C SER A 269 1.80 46.32 -11.11
N CYS A 270 2.06 45.61 -12.21
CA CYS A 270 2.29 46.16 -13.53
C CYS A 270 1.52 45.42 -14.63
N SER A 271 1.52 45.92 -15.86
CA SER A 271 0.85 45.28 -16.97
C SER A 271 1.64 44.06 -17.48
N ARG A 272 0.91 43.03 -17.97
CA ARG A 272 1.52 41.83 -18.56
C ARG A 272 2.45 42.16 -19.70
N GLU A 273 2.09 43.13 -20.54
CA GLU A 273 2.91 43.56 -21.69
C GLU A 273 4.20 44.26 -21.24
N TYR A 274 4.13 45.06 -20.18
CA TYR A 274 5.31 45.64 -19.56
C TYR A 274 6.28 44.56 -19.07
N CYS A 275 5.77 43.54 -18.33
CA CYS A 275 6.61 42.43 -17.89
C CYS A 275 7.25 41.70 -19.08
N ARG A 276 6.52 41.48 -20.17
CA ARG A 276 7.06 40.85 -21.38
C ARG A 276 8.24 41.65 -21.96
N GLN A 277 8.07 42.94 -22.07
CA GLN A 277 9.13 43.84 -22.58
C GLN A 277 10.34 43.86 -21.65
N VAL A 278 10.12 43.90 -20.32
CA VAL A 278 11.22 43.87 -19.33
C VAL A 278 11.98 42.56 -19.45
N VAL A 279 11.32 41.42 -19.50
CA VAL A 279 11.97 40.12 -19.66
C VAL A 279 12.78 40.06 -20.93
N GLN A 280 12.23 40.49 -22.08
CA GLN A 280 12.97 40.53 -23.35
C GLN A 280 14.22 41.43 -23.31
N ARG A 281 14.08 42.59 -22.67
CA ARG A 281 15.22 43.52 -22.53
C ARG A 281 16.29 42.92 -21.61
N SER A 282 15.89 42.33 -20.51
CA SER A 282 16.82 41.71 -19.57
C SER A 282 17.53 40.49 -20.20
N LEU A 283 16.82 39.64 -20.92
CA LEU A 283 17.44 38.51 -21.63
C LEU A 283 18.44 38.97 -22.71
N ARG A 284 18.17 40.08 -23.40
CA ARG A 284 19.15 40.65 -24.36
C ARG A 284 20.42 41.13 -23.66
N LYS A 285 20.31 41.75 -22.47
CA LYS A 285 21.48 42.17 -21.67
C LYS A 285 22.25 40.93 -21.21
N LEU A 286 21.59 39.95 -20.61
CA LEU A 286 22.20 38.69 -20.16
C LEU A 286 22.93 37.97 -21.32
N ARG A 287 22.30 37.89 -22.49
CA ARG A 287 22.94 37.27 -23.66
C ARG A 287 24.21 37.99 -24.09
N ARG A 288 24.21 39.33 -24.09
CA ARG A 288 25.41 40.11 -24.43
C ARG A 288 26.56 39.86 -23.46
N THR A 289 26.26 39.89 -22.16
CA THR A 289 27.25 39.59 -21.09
C THR A 289 27.75 38.15 -21.21
N GLY A 290 26.86 37.17 -21.44
CA GLY A 290 27.22 35.77 -21.58
C GLY A 290 28.13 35.47 -22.79
N ILE A 291 27.96 36.21 -23.87
CA ILE A 291 28.87 36.12 -25.03
C ILE A 291 30.24 36.75 -24.69
N GLN A 292 30.26 37.85 -23.95
CA GLN A 292 31.50 38.53 -23.55
C GLN A 292 32.32 37.73 -22.56
N SER A 293 31.64 37.01 -21.63
CA SER A 293 32.26 36.11 -20.64
C SER A 293 32.61 34.71 -21.20
N GLY A 294 32.30 34.42 -22.46
CA GLY A 294 32.58 33.12 -23.08
C GLY A 294 31.68 31.97 -22.58
N LEU A 295 30.66 32.27 -21.79
CA LEU A 295 29.72 31.27 -21.25
C LEU A 295 28.64 30.86 -22.27
N VAL A 296 28.44 31.65 -23.31
CA VAL A 296 27.52 31.36 -24.41
C VAL A 296 28.30 31.37 -25.70
N GLU A 297 28.45 30.23 -26.33
CA GLU A 297 28.98 30.18 -27.69
C GLU A 297 28.07 30.97 -28.62
N THR A 298 28.68 31.73 -29.55
CA THR A 298 27.95 32.42 -30.62
C THR A 298 27.33 31.36 -31.53
N CYS A 299 26.16 30.82 -31.12
CA CYS A 299 25.37 29.99 -32.02
C CYS A 299 25.00 30.87 -33.22
N GLY A 300 25.57 30.57 -34.37
CA GLY A 300 25.27 31.24 -35.62
C GLY A 300 23.76 31.30 -35.83
N THR A 301 23.29 32.54 -36.01
CA THR A 301 22.02 32.93 -36.62
C THR A 301 21.02 31.82 -36.92
N CYS A 302 20.05 31.60 -36.05
CA CYS A 302 18.70 31.26 -36.50
C CYS A 302 17.97 32.57 -36.78
N SER A 303 17.79 32.86 -38.04
CA SER A 303 16.94 33.92 -38.63
C SER A 303 15.48 33.63 -38.28
#